data_a1c1a6a29ae4642404d2b5e991c2e234
#
_entry.id   a1c1a6a29ae4642404d2b5e991c2e234
#
_cell.length_a   1.000
_cell.length_b   1.000
_cell.length_c   1.000
_cell.angle_alpha   90.00
_cell.angle_beta   90.00
_cell.angle_gamma   90.00
#
_symmetry.space_group_name_H-M   'P 1'
#
loop_
_entity.id
_entity.type
_entity.pdbx_description
1 polymer ?
#
loop_
_entity_poly.entity_id
_entity_poly.type
_entity_poly.pdbx_seq_one_letter_code
_entity_poly.pdbx_strand_id
1 'polypeptide(L)'
;MRIAQVTPMYEAVPPVRYGGTERVVSYLTEELVRRGHDVTLFATGDSRTSARLVPTVDRALRDRFTAQEMREVAVPLHLAMLSEVLQRSEEFDVIHCHLEYLTFPFAPFLKAPMVTTLHGRLDYSYFKPTLTRFPNAALVSISNHQRAPLDEVKPRWVGTVYNAVPVDEFPFNPNPGNYLLFVGRIAIEKRVDWAVEIAKRTGMKLIVAAKIDPTDQEYYDREVKHLFEHPLIEFIGEVDEQTKRELMRDAYALTFPIDWPEPFGMVMIEAMACGTPVLALNRGSVPEVLRHGVSGIIGQNIDDLIAAAPIVRNMDRRACRREAERRFSSRAMATGYEQVYRRVITEYKREQLALALSSGDARIPISA
;
A
#
# COMPACT_ATOMS: atom_id res chain seq x y z
N MET A 1 10.32 -16.49 -13.59
CA MET A 1 9.64 -17.25 -12.50
C MET A 1 8.17 -17.32 -12.83
N ARG A 2 7.50 -18.40 -12.41
CA ARG A 2 6.04 -18.53 -12.41
C ARG A 2 5.53 -18.04 -11.07
N ILE A 3 4.79 -16.96 -11.06
CA ILE A 3 4.41 -16.24 -9.83
C ILE A 3 2.88 -16.19 -9.72
N ALA A 4 2.33 -16.64 -8.61
CA ALA A 4 0.94 -16.35 -8.26
C ALA A 4 0.88 -15.06 -7.45
N GLN A 5 0.07 -14.09 -7.89
CA GLN A 5 -0.33 -12.91 -7.10
C GLN A 5 -1.75 -13.14 -6.61
N VAL A 6 -1.95 -13.15 -5.29
CA VAL A 6 -3.25 -13.43 -4.66
C VAL A 6 -3.69 -12.19 -3.90
N THR A 7 -4.70 -11.49 -4.42
CA THR A 7 -5.12 -10.17 -3.95
C THR A 7 -6.47 -10.23 -3.23
N PRO A 8 -6.77 -9.29 -2.32
CA PRO A 8 -8.13 -9.11 -1.82
C PRO A 8 -9.12 -8.85 -2.97
N MET A 9 -10.34 -9.32 -2.80
CA MET A 9 -11.41 -9.15 -3.80
C MET A 9 -12.37 -8.01 -3.45
N TYR A 10 -11.95 -7.11 -2.53
CA TYR A 10 -12.80 -5.97 -2.16
C TYR A 10 -12.98 -5.00 -3.32
N GLU A 11 -11.93 -4.77 -4.09
CA GLU A 11 -11.93 -3.94 -5.29
C GLU A 11 -11.36 -4.73 -6.48
N ALA A 12 -11.58 -4.24 -7.71
CA ALA A 12 -10.89 -4.72 -8.89
C ALA A 12 -9.38 -4.34 -8.85
N VAL A 13 -8.57 -5.00 -9.67
CA VAL A 13 -7.14 -4.72 -9.85
C VAL A 13 -6.89 -4.19 -11.27
N PRO A 14 -6.51 -2.89 -11.45
CA PRO A 14 -6.48 -1.82 -10.45
C PRO A 14 -7.89 -1.39 -10.02
N PRO A 15 -8.04 -0.80 -8.81
CA PRO A 15 -9.31 -0.27 -8.37
C PRO A 15 -9.68 1.00 -9.16
N VAL A 16 -10.97 1.20 -9.42
CA VAL A 16 -11.46 2.39 -10.15
C VAL A 16 -11.26 3.66 -9.31
N ARG A 17 -11.49 3.56 -8.00
CA ARG A 17 -11.38 4.67 -7.05
C ARG A 17 -10.45 4.33 -5.90
N TYR A 18 -10.98 4.27 -4.68
CA TYR A 18 -10.22 3.89 -3.48
C TYR A 18 -9.90 2.39 -3.51
N GLY A 19 -8.67 2.04 -3.06
CA GLY A 19 -8.20 0.64 -3.01
C GLY A 19 -6.68 0.61 -3.01
N GLY A 20 -6.05 0.86 -1.84
CA GLY A 20 -4.59 0.99 -1.75
C GLY A 20 -3.85 -0.31 -2.05
N THR A 21 -4.33 -1.43 -1.50
CA THR A 21 -3.70 -2.74 -1.67
C THR A 21 -3.79 -3.21 -3.12
N GLU A 22 -4.98 -3.20 -3.69
CA GLU A 22 -5.24 -3.65 -5.06
C GLU A 22 -4.47 -2.80 -6.08
N ARG A 23 -4.31 -1.51 -5.80
CA ARG A 23 -3.50 -0.60 -6.63
C ARG A 23 -2.01 -0.97 -6.59
N VAL A 24 -1.47 -1.23 -5.42
CA VAL A 24 -0.06 -1.67 -5.27
C VAL A 24 0.16 -3.02 -5.94
N VAL A 25 -0.78 -3.96 -5.79
CA VAL A 25 -0.72 -5.28 -6.45
C VAL A 25 -0.76 -5.12 -7.97
N SER A 26 -1.60 -4.22 -8.50
CA SER A 26 -1.59 -3.90 -9.93
C SER A 26 -0.23 -3.43 -10.41
N TYR A 27 0.36 -2.43 -9.74
CA TYR A 27 1.67 -1.89 -10.12
C TYR A 27 2.79 -2.94 -10.06
N LEU A 28 2.75 -3.83 -9.06
CA LEU A 28 3.69 -4.93 -8.94
C LEU A 28 3.50 -5.96 -10.05
N THR A 29 2.26 -6.38 -10.29
CA THR A 29 1.90 -7.39 -11.29
C THR A 29 2.34 -6.97 -12.68
N GLU A 30 1.98 -5.75 -13.10
CA GLU A 30 2.33 -5.23 -14.42
C GLU A 30 3.85 -5.11 -14.60
N GLU A 31 4.57 -4.66 -13.59
CA GLU A 31 6.03 -4.56 -13.65
C GLU A 31 6.70 -5.94 -13.70
N LEU A 32 6.19 -6.94 -12.97
CA LEU A 32 6.70 -8.31 -13.03
C LEU A 32 6.48 -8.95 -14.41
N VAL A 33 5.30 -8.75 -15.02
CA VAL A 33 5.03 -9.19 -16.40
C VAL A 33 5.97 -8.49 -17.37
N ARG A 34 6.15 -7.15 -17.26
CA ARG A 34 7.08 -6.39 -18.09
C ARG A 34 8.53 -6.89 -18.00
N ARG A 35 8.92 -7.47 -16.85
CA ARG A 35 10.24 -8.08 -16.65
C ARG A 35 10.34 -9.52 -17.18
N GLY A 36 9.29 -10.04 -17.79
CA GLY A 36 9.28 -11.39 -18.40
C GLY A 36 9.00 -12.51 -17.40
N HIS A 37 8.40 -12.23 -16.25
CA HIS A 37 7.86 -13.28 -15.37
C HIS A 37 6.52 -13.80 -15.91
N ASP A 38 6.26 -15.08 -15.70
CA ASP A 38 4.94 -15.70 -15.94
C ASP A 38 4.07 -15.48 -14.69
N VAL A 39 3.19 -14.50 -14.76
CA VAL A 39 2.39 -14.07 -13.60
C VAL A 39 0.94 -14.50 -13.78
N THR A 40 0.37 -15.13 -12.75
CA THR A 40 -1.05 -15.41 -12.62
C THR A 40 -1.61 -14.56 -11.49
N LEU A 41 -2.63 -13.75 -11.80
CA LEU A 41 -3.33 -12.92 -10.84
C LEU A 41 -4.65 -13.58 -10.43
N PHE A 42 -4.79 -13.93 -9.16
CA PHE A 42 -6.04 -14.34 -8.53
C PHE A 42 -6.73 -13.09 -7.97
N ALA A 43 -7.82 -12.69 -8.59
CA ALA A 43 -8.52 -11.44 -8.31
C ALA A 43 -10.00 -11.53 -8.70
N THR A 44 -10.68 -10.41 -8.84
CA THR A 44 -12.05 -10.31 -9.35
C THR A 44 -12.06 -10.31 -10.89
N GLY A 45 -13.16 -10.75 -11.51
CA GLY A 45 -13.27 -10.90 -12.97
C GLY A 45 -13.31 -9.57 -13.74
N ASP A 46 -13.63 -8.47 -13.08
CA ASP A 46 -13.59 -7.12 -13.63
C ASP A 46 -12.20 -6.47 -13.53
N SER A 47 -11.20 -7.19 -13.01
CA SER A 47 -9.81 -6.74 -12.97
C SER A 47 -9.20 -6.65 -14.38
N ARG A 48 -8.25 -5.72 -14.56
CA ARG A 48 -7.55 -5.49 -15.83
C ARG A 48 -6.06 -5.63 -15.61
N THR A 49 -5.46 -6.63 -16.25
CA THR A 49 -4.03 -6.94 -16.10
C THR A 49 -3.47 -7.56 -17.37
N SER A 50 -2.17 -7.40 -17.60
CA SER A 50 -1.42 -8.14 -18.62
C SER A 50 -1.00 -9.54 -18.16
N ALA A 51 -1.18 -9.88 -16.87
CA ALA A 51 -0.99 -11.22 -16.33
C ALA A 51 -2.14 -12.15 -16.71
N ARG A 52 -1.97 -13.46 -16.49
CA ARG A 52 -3.07 -14.42 -16.59
C ARG A 52 -4.05 -14.20 -15.43
N LEU A 53 -5.25 -13.69 -15.72
CA LEU A 53 -6.31 -13.50 -14.70
C LEU A 53 -7.02 -14.81 -14.38
N VAL A 54 -7.18 -15.10 -13.09
CA VAL A 54 -7.99 -16.22 -12.56
C VAL A 54 -9.04 -15.63 -11.61
N PRO A 55 -10.28 -15.46 -12.06
CA PRO A 55 -11.32 -14.84 -11.26
C PRO A 55 -12.03 -15.87 -10.36
N THR A 56 -12.18 -15.56 -9.07
CA THR A 56 -13.03 -16.33 -8.16
C THR A 56 -14.47 -15.79 -8.13
N VAL A 57 -14.62 -14.49 -8.35
CA VAL A 57 -15.91 -13.76 -8.42
C VAL A 57 -15.92 -12.86 -9.65
N ASP A 58 -17.10 -12.60 -10.22
CA ASP A 58 -17.21 -11.81 -11.46
C ASP A 58 -16.83 -10.35 -11.30
N ARG A 59 -17.10 -9.75 -10.13
CA ARG A 59 -16.88 -8.33 -9.84
C ARG A 59 -16.43 -8.12 -8.42
N ALA A 60 -15.81 -6.94 -8.20
CA ALA A 60 -15.42 -6.46 -6.88
C ALA A 60 -16.55 -6.60 -5.85
N LEU A 61 -16.20 -7.07 -4.64
CA LEU A 61 -17.20 -7.35 -3.61
C LEU A 61 -17.94 -6.08 -3.17
N ARG A 62 -17.26 -4.92 -3.15
CA ARG A 62 -17.89 -3.63 -2.79
C ARG A 62 -18.91 -3.13 -3.80
N ASP A 63 -18.83 -3.57 -5.04
CA ASP A 63 -19.81 -3.25 -6.08
C ASP A 63 -21.07 -4.14 -5.99
N ARG A 64 -20.99 -5.26 -5.27
CA ARG A 64 -22.04 -6.27 -5.20
C ARG A 64 -22.77 -6.32 -3.87
N PHE A 65 -22.08 -5.98 -2.79
CA PHE A 65 -22.55 -6.21 -1.43
C PHE A 65 -22.51 -4.94 -0.60
N THR A 66 -23.51 -4.77 0.26
CA THR A 66 -23.52 -3.75 1.31
C THR A 66 -22.45 -4.02 2.35
N ALA A 67 -22.11 -3.03 3.16
CA ALA A 67 -21.13 -3.17 4.25
C ALA A 67 -21.52 -4.28 5.26
N GLN A 68 -22.82 -4.53 5.44
CA GLN A 68 -23.31 -5.60 6.31
C GLN A 68 -23.10 -6.97 5.67
N GLU A 69 -23.55 -7.17 4.43
CA GLU A 69 -23.38 -8.43 3.68
C GLU A 69 -21.89 -8.77 3.52
N MET A 70 -21.04 -7.77 3.30
CA MET A 70 -19.58 -7.96 3.18
C MET A 70 -18.98 -8.68 4.40
N ARG A 71 -19.51 -8.47 5.61
CA ARG A 71 -19.01 -9.15 6.83
C ARG A 71 -19.27 -10.66 6.80
N GLU A 72 -20.28 -11.07 6.06
CA GLU A 72 -20.69 -12.47 5.95
C GLU A 72 -20.02 -13.17 4.77
N VAL A 73 -19.91 -12.49 3.63
CA VAL A 73 -19.48 -13.12 2.37
C VAL A 73 -17.97 -13.01 2.10
N ALA A 74 -17.30 -12.00 2.62
CA ALA A 74 -15.91 -11.72 2.25
C ALA A 74 -14.97 -12.88 2.62
N VAL A 75 -15.02 -13.36 3.86
CA VAL A 75 -14.15 -14.46 4.31
C VAL A 75 -14.42 -15.76 3.55
N PRO A 76 -15.66 -16.27 3.43
CA PRO A 76 -15.95 -17.46 2.63
C PRO A 76 -15.44 -17.38 1.20
N LEU A 77 -15.62 -16.25 0.51
CA LEU A 77 -15.18 -16.08 -0.87
C LEU A 77 -13.64 -16.05 -0.99
N HIS A 78 -12.95 -15.40 -0.07
CA HIS A 78 -11.48 -15.43 -0.03
C HIS A 78 -10.96 -16.85 0.29
N LEU A 79 -11.62 -17.61 1.16
CA LEU A 79 -11.27 -19.02 1.41
C LEU A 79 -11.48 -19.89 0.16
N ALA A 80 -12.53 -19.65 -0.63
CA ALA A 80 -12.74 -20.33 -1.91
C ALA A 80 -11.59 -20.07 -2.89
N MET A 81 -11.15 -18.79 -3.00
CA MET A 81 -9.98 -18.41 -3.79
C MET A 81 -8.70 -19.11 -3.30
N LEU A 82 -8.45 -19.12 -2.01
CA LEU A 82 -7.28 -19.78 -1.43
C LEU A 82 -7.32 -21.30 -1.65
N SER A 83 -8.49 -21.93 -1.67
CA SER A 83 -8.66 -23.33 -2.05
C SER A 83 -8.23 -23.59 -3.50
N GLU A 84 -8.58 -22.70 -4.44
CA GLU A 84 -8.11 -22.79 -5.83
C GLU A 84 -6.61 -22.62 -5.94
N VAL A 85 -6.04 -21.62 -5.25
CA VAL A 85 -4.58 -21.40 -5.16
C VAL A 85 -3.88 -22.66 -4.65
N LEU A 86 -4.42 -23.32 -3.62
CA LEU A 86 -3.86 -24.54 -3.04
C LEU A 86 -3.83 -25.67 -4.08
N GLN A 87 -4.95 -25.91 -4.79
CA GLN A 87 -5.06 -26.95 -5.80
C GLN A 87 -4.06 -26.75 -6.95
N ARG A 88 -3.75 -25.52 -7.28
CA ARG A 88 -2.86 -25.12 -8.37
C ARG A 88 -1.45 -24.78 -7.94
N SER A 89 -1.10 -24.99 -6.68
CA SER A 89 0.16 -24.51 -6.10
C SER A 89 1.42 -25.08 -6.78
N GLU A 90 1.36 -26.25 -7.43
CA GLU A 90 2.46 -26.86 -8.22
C GLU A 90 2.77 -26.08 -9.53
N GLU A 91 1.85 -25.25 -10.01
CA GLU A 91 2.08 -24.44 -11.20
C GLU A 91 3.09 -23.32 -10.97
N PHE A 92 3.39 -22.96 -9.71
CA PHE A 92 4.13 -21.76 -9.35
C PHE A 92 5.50 -22.06 -8.74
N ASP A 93 6.43 -21.14 -8.95
CA ASP A 93 7.73 -21.13 -8.26
C ASP A 93 7.60 -20.41 -6.90
N VAL A 94 6.65 -19.46 -6.79
CA VAL A 94 6.32 -18.73 -5.57
C VAL A 94 4.87 -18.22 -5.60
N ILE A 95 4.23 -18.22 -4.44
CA ILE A 95 2.89 -17.68 -4.23
C ILE A 95 3.01 -16.45 -3.33
N HIS A 96 2.61 -15.29 -3.86
CA HIS A 96 2.63 -14.02 -3.13
C HIS A 96 1.20 -13.63 -2.77
N CYS A 97 0.89 -13.62 -1.49
CA CYS A 97 -0.42 -13.32 -0.95
C CYS A 97 -0.48 -11.92 -0.33
N HIS A 98 -1.65 -11.27 -0.48
CA HIS A 98 -1.96 -9.95 0.08
C HIS A 98 -3.21 -10.01 0.98
N LEU A 99 -3.56 -11.21 1.48
CA LEU A 99 -4.76 -11.48 2.29
C LEU A 99 -4.46 -11.57 3.79
N GLU A 100 -3.32 -11.02 4.21
CA GLU A 100 -2.91 -11.01 5.61
C GLU A 100 -2.98 -12.41 6.26
N TYR A 101 -3.56 -12.52 7.45
CA TYR A 101 -3.61 -13.76 8.23
C TYR A 101 -4.43 -14.90 7.61
N LEU A 102 -5.32 -14.61 6.67
CA LEU A 102 -6.14 -15.64 6.02
C LEU A 102 -5.31 -16.70 5.29
N THR A 103 -4.10 -16.36 4.88
CA THR A 103 -3.21 -17.23 4.12
C THR A 103 -2.42 -18.22 4.98
N PHE A 104 -2.17 -17.88 6.25
CA PHE A 104 -1.24 -18.64 7.09
C PHE A 104 -1.62 -20.10 7.31
N PRO A 105 -2.91 -20.47 7.51
CA PRO A 105 -3.30 -21.88 7.66
C PRO A 105 -3.06 -22.72 6.42
N PHE A 106 -2.98 -22.12 5.23
CA PHE A 106 -2.80 -22.83 3.96
C PHE A 106 -1.33 -23.09 3.63
N ALA A 107 -0.41 -22.28 4.16
CA ALA A 107 1.02 -22.36 3.83
C ALA A 107 1.63 -23.77 3.94
N PRO A 108 1.34 -24.59 4.98
CA PRO A 108 1.91 -25.92 5.11
C PRO A 108 1.45 -26.93 4.05
N PHE A 109 0.36 -26.66 3.33
CA PHE A 109 -0.24 -27.56 2.33
C PHE A 109 0.12 -27.19 0.89
N LEU A 110 0.78 -26.05 0.70
CA LEU A 110 1.19 -25.59 -0.63
C LEU A 110 2.41 -26.37 -1.13
N LYS A 111 2.47 -26.56 -2.45
CA LYS A 111 3.61 -27.20 -3.15
C LYS A 111 4.66 -26.20 -3.63
N ALA A 112 4.44 -24.92 -3.37
CA ALA A 112 5.37 -23.83 -3.62
C ALA A 112 5.50 -22.96 -2.36
N PRO A 113 6.63 -22.25 -2.16
CA PRO A 113 6.79 -21.33 -1.05
C PRO A 113 5.79 -20.19 -1.17
N MET A 114 5.20 -19.81 -0.02
CA MET A 114 4.32 -18.66 0.09
C MET A 114 4.99 -17.52 0.85
N VAL A 115 4.80 -16.31 0.36
CA VAL A 115 5.13 -15.07 1.06
C VAL A 115 3.87 -14.22 1.20
N THR A 116 3.71 -13.56 2.34
CA THR A 116 2.56 -12.68 2.58
C THR A 116 3.03 -11.26 2.86
N THR A 117 2.57 -10.31 2.05
CA THR A 117 2.75 -8.88 2.35
C THR A 117 1.59 -8.38 3.20
N LEU A 118 1.94 -7.73 4.31
CA LEU A 118 1.00 -7.08 5.21
C LEU A 118 0.87 -5.62 4.80
N HIS A 119 -0.35 -5.17 4.46
CA HIS A 119 -0.58 -3.82 3.93
C HIS A 119 -1.18 -2.85 4.96
N GLY A 120 -1.85 -3.39 5.97
CA GLY A 120 -2.56 -2.61 6.99
C GLY A 120 -1.73 -2.36 8.25
N ARG A 121 -2.43 -1.87 9.27
CA ARG A 121 -1.90 -1.72 10.62
C ARG A 121 -1.81 -3.08 11.29
N LEU A 122 -0.79 -3.28 12.12
CA LEU A 122 -0.47 -4.57 12.76
C LEU A 122 -0.70 -4.57 14.28
N ASP A 123 -1.32 -3.54 14.81
CA ASP A 123 -1.64 -3.39 16.24
C ASP A 123 -3.01 -3.96 16.63
N TYR A 124 -3.73 -4.61 15.71
CA TYR A 124 -4.96 -5.32 16.03
C TYR A 124 -4.69 -6.51 16.97
N SER A 125 -5.58 -6.71 17.92
CA SER A 125 -5.46 -7.72 18.98
C SER A 125 -5.28 -9.17 18.48
N TYR A 126 -5.75 -9.46 17.27
CA TYR A 126 -5.66 -10.80 16.68
C TYR A 126 -4.29 -11.12 16.05
N PHE A 127 -3.45 -10.12 15.72
CA PHE A 127 -2.18 -10.38 15.03
C PHE A 127 -1.18 -11.16 15.89
N LYS A 128 -0.94 -10.72 17.14
CA LYS A 128 0.02 -11.39 18.02
C LYS A 128 -0.33 -12.87 18.24
N PRO A 129 -1.56 -13.26 18.68
CA PRO A 129 -1.89 -14.67 18.86
C PRO A 129 -1.86 -15.47 17.55
N THR A 130 -2.26 -14.87 16.43
CA THR A 130 -2.21 -15.53 15.13
C THR A 130 -0.77 -15.85 14.72
N LEU A 131 0.14 -14.88 14.80
CA LEU A 131 1.55 -15.08 14.45
C LEU A 131 2.28 -16.02 15.40
N THR A 132 1.91 -16.05 16.68
CA THR A 132 2.40 -17.07 17.63
C THR A 132 2.00 -18.47 17.17
N ARG A 133 0.81 -18.64 16.59
CA ARG A 133 0.34 -19.92 16.05
C ARG A 133 1.01 -20.30 14.73
N PHE A 134 1.41 -19.31 13.92
CA PHE A 134 2.04 -19.50 12.62
C PHE A 134 3.43 -18.84 12.55
N PRO A 135 4.41 -19.26 13.38
CA PRO A 135 5.71 -18.58 13.53
C PRO A 135 6.56 -18.64 12.24
N ASN A 136 6.30 -19.61 11.38
CA ASN A 136 7.06 -19.83 10.14
C ASN A 136 6.48 -19.07 8.93
N ALA A 137 5.36 -18.33 9.10
CA ALA A 137 4.80 -17.52 8.02
C ALA A 137 5.83 -16.52 7.51
N ALA A 138 6.17 -16.59 6.22
CA ALA A 138 7.12 -15.68 5.60
C ALA A 138 6.45 -14.34 5.30
N LEU A 139 6.83 -13.29 6.01
CA LEU A 139 6.17 -11.98 5.97
C LEU A 139 7.03 -10.92 5.32
N VAL A 140 6.40 -10.04 4.57
CA VAL A 140 6.96 -8.79 4.07
C VAL A 140 6.20 -7.62 4.67
N SER A 141 6.91 -6.64 5.20
CA SER A 141 6.35 -5.37 5.62
C SER A 141 6.52 -4.31 4.53
N ILE A 142 5.63 -3.31 4.53
CA ILE A 142 5.70 -2.17 3.59
C ILE A 142 6.49 -0.98 4.14
N SER A 143 6.88 -1.03 5.41
CA SER A 143 7.85 -0.14 6.05
C SER A 143 8.49 -0.85 7.26
N ASN A 144 9.60 -0.33 7.78
CA ASN A 144 10.18 -0.87 9.01
C ASN A 144 9.31 -0.49 10.21
N HIS A 145 8.75 0.74 10.21
CA HIS A 145 7.87 1.19 11.30
C HIS A 145 6.62 0.31 11.45
N GLN A 146 6.07 -0.20 10.33
CA GLN A 146 4.90 -1.08 10.37
C GLN A 146 5.11 -2.30 11.29
N ARG A 147 6.35 -2.76 11.47
CA ARG A 147 6.67 -3.96 12.28
C ARG A 147 6.56 -3.75 13.78
N ALA A 148 6.70 -2.51 14.26
CA ALA A 148 6.84 -2.17 15.67
C ALA A 148 5.79 -2.82 16.60
N PRO A 149 4.49 -2.91 16.25
CA PRO A 149 3.50 -3.58 17.11
C PRO A 149 3.76 -5.08 17.34
N LEU A 150 4.59 -5.71 16.49
CA LEU A 150 4.87 -7.14 16.50
C LEU A 150 6.28 -7.50 16.97
N ASP A 151 7.08 -6.55 17.44
CA ASP A 151 8.47 -6.78 17.87
C ASP A 151 8.61 -7.83 18.96
N GLU A 152 7.63 -7.95 19.86
CA GLU A 152 7.61 -8.95 20.93
C GLU A 152 7.45 -10.39 20.40
N VAL A 153 6.68 -10.56 19.31
CA VAL A 153 6.39 -11.89 18.72
C VAL A 153 7.53 -12.37 17.82
N LYS A 154 8.37 -11.44 17.33
CA LYS A 154 9.48 -11.71 16.41
C LYS A 154 9.08 -12.57 15.20
N PRO A 155 8.10 -12.13 14.38
CA PRO A 155 7.66 -12.90 13.22
C PRO A 155 8.82 -13.12 12.24
N ARG A 156 8.67 -14.14 11.37
CA ARG A 156 9.65 -14.39 10.29
C ARG A 156 9.52 -13.34 9.18
N TRP A 157 10.16 -12.20 9.36
CA TRP A 157 10.29 -11.18 8.32
C TRP A 157 11.32 -11.60 7.27
N VAL A 158 10.87 -11.79 6.04
CA VAL A 158 11.75 -12.13 4.90
C VAL A 158 12.18 -10.89 4.11
N GLY A 159 11.56 -9.75 4.35
CA GLY A 159 11.95 -8.47 3.77
C GLY A 159 11.09 -7.30 4.23
N THR A 160 11.54 -6.09 3.93
CA THR A 160 10.72 -4.85 3.85
C THR A 160 10.76 -4.41 2.39
N VAL A 161 9.60 -4.30 1.75
CA VAL A 161 9.49 -3.77 0.39
C VAL A 161 8.51 -2.61 0.40
N TYR A 162 9.01 -1.42 0.13
CA TYR A 162 8.17 -0.22 0.08
C TYR A 162 7.15 -0.31 -1.04
N ASN A 163 5.94 0.18 -0.80
CA ASN A 163 4.95 0.39 -1.85
C ASN A 163 5.49 1.38 -2.90
N ALA A 164 4.94 1.31 -4.10
CA ALA A 164 5.42 2.08 -5.23
C ALA A 164 4.29 2.64 -6.09
N VAL A 165 4.67 3.53 -6.99
CA VAL A 165 3.82 4.05 -8.07
C VAL A 165 4.55 3.98 -9.40
N PRO A 166 3.85 3.89 -10.54
CA PRO A 166 4.45 4.01 -11.85
C PRO A 166 4.80 5.48 -12.12
N VAL A 167 5.96 5.92 -11.61
CA VAL A 167 6.35 7.34 -11.57
C VAL A 167 6.29 7.99 -12.96
N ASP A 168 6.59 7.23 -14.01
CA ASP A 168 6.55 7.73 -15.40
C ASP A 168 5.14 8.14 -15.86
N GLU A 169 4.09 7.62 -15.23
CA GLU A 169 2.70 7.97 -15.51
C GLU A 169 2.22 9.22 -14.73
N PHE A 170 3.00 9.70 -13.77
CA PHE A 170 2.65 10.87 -12.97
C PHE A 170 3.15 12.15 -13.65
N PRO A 171 2.26 13.13 -13.87
CA PRO A 171 2.63 14.39 -14.50
C PRO A 171 3.56 15.18 -13.57
N PHE A 172 4.59 15.78 -14.15
CA PHE A 172 5.58 16.56 -13.40
C PHE A 172 5.44 18.06 -13.67
N ASN A 173 5.52 18.87 -12.59
CA ASN A 173 5.61 20.33 -12.72
C ASN A 173 6.82 20.85 -11.90
N PRO A 174 7.82 21.48 -12.54
CA PRO A 174 8.98 22.03 -11.85
C PRO A 174 8.66 23.28 -11.02
N ASN A 175 7.52 23.92 -11.27
CA ASN A 175 7.13 25.16 -10.64
C ASN A 175 6.13 24.89 -9.50
N PRO A 176 6.29 25.53 -8.34
CA PRO A 176 5.31 25.41 -7.28
C PRO A 176 3.98 26.08 -7.67
N GLY A 177 2.89 25.43 -7.29
CA GLY A 177 1.56 26.03 -7.38
C GLY A 177 1.30 27.07 -6.27
N ASN A 178 0.03 27.38 -6.05
CA ASN A 178 -0.41 28.41 -5.11
C ASN A 178 -1.41 27.91 -4.05
N TYR A 179 -1.62 26.60 -3.94
CA TYR A 179 -2.53 26.00 -2.96
C TYR A 179 -1.90 24.80 -2.26
N LEU A 180 -2.26 24.62 -1.00
CA LEU A 180 -2.05 23.40 -0.27
C LEU A 180 -3.06 22.33 -0.70
N LEU A 181 -2.66 21.08 -0.69
CA LEU A 181 -3.53 19.97 -1.05
C LEU A 181 -3.63 18.98 0.10
N PHE A 182 -4.84 18.56 0.42
CA PHE A 182 -5.10 17.38 1.27
C PHE A 182 -5.78 16.31 0.44
N VAL A 183 -5.25 15.08 0.45
CA VAL A 183 -5.83 13.92 -0.25
C VAL A 183 -5.97 12.78 0.72
N GLY A 184 -7.17 12.19 0.82
CA GLY A 184 -7.37 11.05 1.68
C GLY A 184 -8.83 10.74 1.99
N ARG A 185 -9.03 10.14 3.17
CA ARG A 185 -10.34 9.95 3.78
C ARG A 185 -10.53 10.99 4.88
N ILE A 186 -11.75 11.49 5.04
CA ILE A 186 -12.08 12.30 6.21
C ILE A 186 -12.23 11.33 7.39
N ALA A 187 -11.21 11.26 8.21
CA ALA A 187 -11.15 10.41 9.39
C ALA A 187 -10.31 11.09 10.47
N ILE A 188 -10.62 10.80 11.73
CA ILE A 188 -10.01 11.48 12.87
C ILE A 188 -8.47 11.37 12.87
N GLU A 189 -7.94 10.23 12.49
CA GLU A 189 -6.50 9.98 12.41
C GLU A 189 -5.80 10.71 11.26
N LYS A 190 -6.55 11.12 10.22
CA LYS A 190 -6.01 11.84 9.05
C LYS A 190 -5.89 13.34 9.28
N ARG A 191 -6.54 13.87 10.32
CA ARG A 191 -6.39 15.24 10.81
C ARG A 191 -6.56 16.31 9.74
N VAL A 192 -7.65 16.23 8.97
CA VAL A 192 -8.01 17.31 8.02
C VAL A 192 -8.20 18.65 8.73
N ASP A 193 -8.65 18.65 9.98
CA ASP A 193 -8.73 19.81 10.86
C ASP A 193 -7.37 20.54 10.99
N TRP A 194 -6.28 19.79 11.13
CA TRP A 194 -4.93 20.38 11.16
C TRP A 194 -4.48 20.90 9.79
N ALA A 195 -4.88 20.26 8.69
CA ALA A 195 -4.63 20.80 7.36
C ALA A 195 -5.33 22.15 7.15
N VAL A 196 -6.58 22.27 7.62
CA VAL A 196 -7.33 23.54 7.62
C VAL A 196 -6.63 24.58 8.49
N GLU A 197 -6.18 24.23 9.67
CA GLU A 197 -5.45 25.16 10.57
C GLU A 197 -4.14 25.65 9.93
N ILE A 198 -3.37 24.75 9.28
CA ILE A 198 -2.18 25.13 8.53
C ILE A 198 -2.55 26.15 7.43
N ALA A 199 -3.59 25.89 6.65
CA ALA A 199 -4.04 26.78 5.60
C ALA A 199 -4.43 28.16 6.11
N LYS A 200 -5.20 28.23 7.20
CA LYS A 200 -5.65 29.49 7.82
C LYS A 200 -4.47 30.32 8.34
N ARG A 201 -3.55 29.69 9.04
CA ARG A 201 -2.40 30.38 9.66
C ARG A 201 -1.32 30.79 8.64
N THR A 202 -1.22 30.09 7.52
CA THR A 202 -0.32 30.47 6.43
C THR A 202 -0.96 31.42 5.41
N GLY A 203 -2.28 31.64 5.48
CA GLY A 203 -3.04 32.43 4.51
C GLY A 203 -3.11 31.78 3.12
N MET A 204 -2.83 30.48 3.01
CA MET A 204 -2.82 29.75 1.75
C MET A 204 -4.15 29.05 1.51
N LYS A 205 -4.60 29.00 0.25
CA LYS A 205 -5.73 28.18 -0.15
C LYS A 205 -5.42 26.71 0.11
N LEU A 206 -6.41 25.95 0.59
CA LEU A 206 -6.37 24.49 0.75
C LEU A 206 -7.47 23.86 -0.12
N ILE A 207 -7.08 22.95 -1.01
CA ILE A 207 -8.00 22.06 -1.70
C ILE A 207 -8.02 20.74 -0.93
N VAL A 208 -9.24 20.29 -0.58
CA VAL A 208 -9.48 19.03 0.12
C VAL A 208 -10.17 18.06 -0.84
N ALA A 209 -9.39 17.12 -1.39
CA ALA A 209 -9.88 16.03 -2.23
C ALA A 209 -10.01 14.78 -1.36
N ALA A 210 -11.18 14.55 -0.79
CA ALA A 210 -11.33 13.54 0.24
C ALA A 210 -12.70 12.83 0.20
N LYS A 211 -12.65 11.52 0.46
CA LYS A 211 -13.82 10.68 0.64
C LYS A 211 -14.34 10.79 2.08
N ILE A 212 -15.65 10.82 2.23
CA ILE A 212 -16.34 10.61 3.51
C ILE A 212 -16.84 9.17 3.50
N ASP A 213 -16.25 8.32 4.33
CA ASP A 213 -16.74 6.96 4.50
C ASP A 213 -17.98 6.97 5.40
N PRO A 214 -18.99 6.11 5.18
CA PRO A 214 -20.17 6.03 6.06
C PRO A 214 -19.82 5.83 7.54
N THR A 215 -18.71 5.18 7.85
CA THR A 215 -18.23 4.99 9.23
C THR A 215 -17.70 6.27 9.88
N ASP A 216 -17.29 7.25 9.07
CA ASP A 216 -16.72 8.53 9.51
C ASP A 216 -17.74 9.70 9.38
N GLN A 217 -18.98 9.42 8.96
CA GLN A 217 -20.00 10.46 8.69
C GLN A 217 -20.29 11.31 9.92
N GLU A 218 -20.41 10.70 11.11
CA GLU A 218 -20.67 11.42 12.35
C GLU A 218 -19.52 12.38 12.71
N TYR A 219 -18.27 11.93 12.54
CA TYR A 219 -17.08 12.77 12.72
C TYR A 219 -17.07 13.95 11.74
N TYR A 220 -17.38 13.69 10.47
CA TYR A 220 -17.48 14.75 9.48
C TYR A 220 -18.52 15.80 9.84
N ASP A 221 -19.75 15.38 10.18
CA ASP A 221 -20.86 16.30 10.44
C ASP A 221 -20.63 17.16 11.69
N ARG A 222 -20.01 16.61 12.74
CA ARG A 222 -19.79 17.30 14.01
C ARG A 222 -18.51 18.14 14.02
N GLU A 223 -17.40 17.60 13.53
CA GLU A 223 -16.10 18.18 13.79
C GLU A 223 -15.47 18.83 12.55
N VAL A 224 -15.87 18.44 11.34
CA VAL A 224 -15.14 18.84 10.12
C VAL A 224 -15.95 19.78 9.23
N LYS A 225 -17.24 19.53 9.03
CA LYS A 225 -18.07 20.22 8.04
C LYS A 225 -18.01 21.74 8.15
N HIS A 226 -18.12 22.28 9.36
CA HIS A 226 -18.08 23.73 9.60
C HIS A 226 -16.71 24.36 9.28
N LEU A 227 -15.61 23.58 9.31
CA LEU A 227 -14.28 24.07 8.98
C LEU A 227 -14.16 24.40 7.49
N PHE A 228 -14.97 23.76 6.65
CA PHE A 228 -14.95 23.96 5.19
C PHE A 228 -15.71 25.20 4.72
N GLU A 229 -16.39 25.90 5.62
CA GLU A 229 -17.04 27.19 5.32
C GLU A 229 -16.05 28.36 5.23
N HIS A 230 -14.78 28.13 5.62
CA HIS A 230 -13.77 29.16 5.58
C HIS A 230 -13.34 29.46 4.12
N PRO A 231 -13.19 30.75 3.71
CA PRO A 231 -12.95 31.16 2.30
C PRO A 231 -11.65 30.61 1.68
N LEU A 232 -10.67 30.21 2.49
CA LEU A 232 -9.44 29.57 2.00
C LEU A 232 -9.61 28.06 1.72
N ILE A 233 -10.72 27.43 2.12
CA ILE A 233 -10.91 25.99 2.03
C ILE A 233 -11.87 25.66 0.91
N GLU A 234 -11.44 24.77 0.03
CA GLU A 234 -12.25 24.21 -1.05
C GLU A 234 -12.36 22.69 -0.89
N PHE A 235 -13.53 22.22 -0.46
CA PHE A 235 -13.81 20.79 -0.38
C PHE A 235 -14.44 20.34 -1.72
N ILE A 236 -13.77 19.43 -2.42
CA ILE A 236 -14.20 18.96 -3.76
C ILE A 236 -14.68 17.50 -3.75
N GLY A 237 -14.73 16.85 -2.58
CA GLY A 237 -15.15 15.45 -2.47
C GLY A 237 -14.11 14.45 -2.98
N GLU A 238 -14.57 13.23 -3.25
CA GLU A 238 -13.75 12.18 -3.84
C GLU A 238 -13.52 12.45 -5.33
N VAL A 239 -12.28 12.36 -5.77
CA VAL A 239 -11.89 12.58 -7.17
C VAL A 239 -11.33 11.30 -7.80
N ASP A 240 -11.37 11.22 -9.13
CA ASP A 240 -10.73 10.13 -9.86
C ASP A 240 -9.19 10.25 -9.85
N GLU A 241 -8.52 9.21 -10.33
CA GLU A 241 -7.07 9.11 -10.32
C GLU A 241 -6.39 10.20 -11.16
N GLN A 242 -6.97 10.55 -12.32
CA GLN A 242 -6.41 11.57 -13.19
C GLN A 242 -6.50 12.95 -12.53
N THR A 243 -7.66 13.32 -12.05
CA THR A 243 -7.87 14.58 -11.31
C THR A 243 -6.96 14.68 -10.08
N LYS A 244 -6.81 13.58 -9.34
CA LYS A 244 -5.89 13.53 -8.20
C LYS A 244 -4.45 13.83 -8.61
N ARG A 245 -3.97 13.21 -9.70
CA ARG A 245 -2.61 13.44 -10.22
C ARG A 245 -2.40 14.88 -10.69
N GLU A 246 -3.39 15.49 -11.33
CA GLU A 246 -3.35 16.90 -11.75
C GLU A 246 -3.31 17.84 -10.57
N LEU A 247 -4.15 17.62 -9.56
CA LEU A 247 -4.12 18.39 -8.31
C LEU A 247 -2.77 18.28 -7.60
N MET A 248 -2.20 17.06 -7.53
CA MET A 248 -0.88 16.87 -6.94
C MET A 248 0.21 17.58 -7.73
N ARG A 249 0.18 17.54 -9.08
CA ARG A 249 1.13 18.22 -9.96
C ARG A 249 1.20 19.72 -9.69
N ASP A 250 0.03 20.34 -9.55
CA ASP A 250 -0.13 21.79 -9.50
C ASP A 250 -0.21 22.33 -8.06
N ALA A 251 -0.15 21.48 -7.06
CA ALA A 251 -0.11 21.89 -5.67
C ALA A 251 1.21 22.57 -5.29
N TYR A 252 1.13 23.52 -4.37
CA TYR A 252 2.28 24.09 -3.66
C TYR A 252 2.98 23.05 -2.81
N ALA A 253 2.19 22.35 -1.99
CA ALA A 253 2.61 21.22 -1.17
C ALA A 253 1.43 20.31 -0.86
N LEU A 254 1.69 19.02 -0.65
CA LEU A 254 0.73 18.11 -0.01
C LEU A 254 0.82 18.31 1.51
N THR A 255 -0.32 18.51 2.18
CA THR A 255 -0.42 18.48 3.64
C THR A 255 -0.76 17.08 4.10
N PHE A 256 0.09 16.52 4.97
CA PHE A 256 -0.08 15.17 5.52
C PHE A 256 0.08 15.19 7.05
N PRO A 257 -0.79 15.91 7.76
CA PRO A 257 -0.66 16.18 9.21
C PRO A 257 -1.25 15.04 10.06
N ILE A 258 -1.11 13.81 9.60
CA ILE A 258 -1.67 12.63 10.28
C ILE A 258 -1.17 12.49 11.71
N ASP A 259 -2.04 11.98 12.60
CA ASP A 259 -1.71 11.75 14.01
C ASP A 259 -1.92 10.28 14.41
N TRP A 260 -1.34 9.40 13.63
CA TRP A 260 -1.31 7.97 13.90
C TRP A 260 -0.10 7.30 13.23
N PRO A 261 0.30 6.09 13.66
CA PRO A 261 1.43 5.38 13.07
C PRO A 261 1.07 4.81 11.69
N GLU A 262 1.02 5.68 10.68
CA GLU A 262 0.72 5.30 9.28
C GLU A 262 1.67 4.20 8.80
N PRO A 263 1.16 3.07 8.30
CA PRO A 263 2.01 1.99 7.79
C PRO A 263 2.89 2.38 6.60
N PHE A 264 2.40 3.25 5.69
CA PHE A 264 3.19 3.71 4.53
C PHE A 264 2.82 5.11 4.03
N GLY A 265 1.53 5.37 3.70
CA GLY A 265 1.08 6.67 3.19
C GLY A 265 1.35 6.87 1.69
N MET A 266 0.65 6.14 0.83
CA MET A 266 0.77 6.19 -0.64
C MET A 266 0.73 7.61 -1.20
N VAL A 267 -0.12 8.49 -0.67
CA VAL A 267 -0.28 9.87 -1.16
C VAL A 267 1.03 10.69 -1.08
N MET A 268 1.94 10.36 -0.16
CA MET A 268 3.24 11.02 -0.07
C MET A 268 4.08 10.72 -1.32
N ILE A 269 4.19 9.44 -1.71
CA ILE A 269 4.99 9.06 -2.88
C ILE A 269 4.31 9.46 -4.20
N GLU A 270 2.98 9.55 -4.23
CA GLU A 270 2.21 10.07 -5.35
C GLU A 270 2.51 11.58 -5.56
N ALA A 271 2.49 12.38 -4.50
CA ALA A 271 2.89 13.78 -4.55
C ALA A 271 4.36 13.95 -4.98
N MET A 272 5.26 13.15 -4.39
CA MET A 272 6.68 13.15 -4.76
C MET A 272 6.88 12.80 -6.24
N ALA A 273 6.11 11.87 -6.80
CA ALA A 273 6.15 11.53 -8.22
C ALA A 273 5.75 12.70 -9.12
N CYS A 274 4.86 13.57 -8.66
CA CYS A 274 4.53 14.84 -9.31
C CYS A 274 5.57 15.95 -9.07
N GLY A 275 6.58 15.70 -8.25
CA GLY A 275 7.56 16.71 -7.80
C GLY A 275 7.03 17.59 -6.67
N THR A 276 5.88 17.28 -6.10
CA THR A 276 5.25 18.10 -5.06
C THR A 276 5.77 17.71 -3.69
N PRO A 277 6.39 18.66 -2.95
CA PRO A 277 6.87 18.41 -1.59
C PRO A 277 5.72 18.13 -0.62
N VAL A 278 6.04 17.42 0.46
CA VAL A 278 5.07 17.05 1.48
C VAL A 278 5.37 17.77 2.80
N LEU A 279 4.34 18.34 3.41
CA LEU A 279 4.36 18.82 4.80
C LEU A 279 3.73 17.74 5.69
N ALA A 280 4.53 17.05 6.50
CA ALA A 280 4.07 15.90 7.27
C ALA A 280 4.55 15.94 8.72
N LEU A 281 3.78 15.34 9.62
CA LEU A 281 4.20 15.09 10.99
C LEU A 281 5.07 13.84 11.08
N ASN A 282 6.00 13.84 12.04
CA ASN A 282 6.86 12.71 12.34
C ASN A 282 6.07 11.58 12.99
N ARG A 283 5.30 10.83 12.20
CA ARG A 283 4.46 9.71 12.63
C ARG A 283 4.64 8.53 11.71
N GLY A 284 4.63 7.33 12.28
CA GLY A 284 4.66 6.08 11.50
C GLY A 284 5.83 6.00 10.53
N SER A 285 5.51 5.70 9.28
CA SER A 285 6.47 5.56 8.18
C SER A 285 6.96 6.88 7.59
N VAL A 286 6.44 8.03 8.01
CA VAL A 286 6.80 9.36 7.43
C VAL A 286 8.32 9.56 7.33
N PRO A 287 9.14 9.32 8.40
CA PRO A 287 10.59 9.52 8.30
C PRO A 287 11.31 8.46 7.42
N GLU A 288 10.66 7.35 7.11
CA GLU A 288 11.19 6.38 6.14
C GLU A 288 10.85 6.79 4.70
N VAL A 289 9.68 7.37 4.48
CA VAL A 289 9.20 7.75 3.14
C VAL A 289 9.79 9.09 2.72
N LEU A 290 9.69 10.10 3.57
CA LEU A 290 10.19 11.44 3.25
C LEU A 290 11.67 11.62 3.65
N ARG A 291 12.39 12.30 2.79
CA ARG A 291 13.71 12.86 3.10
C ARG A 291 13.54 14.34 3.44
N HIS A 292 13.69 14.66 4.74
CA HIS A 292 13.54 16.02 5.23
C HIS A 292 14.42 17.03 4.46
N GLY A 293 13.83 18.13 4.01
CA GLY A 293 14.52 19.17 3.21
C GLY A 293 14.70 18.83 1.73
N VAL A 294 14.35 17.61 1.28
CA VAL A 294 14.49 17.18 -0.11
C VAL A 294 13.12 16.83 -0.74
N SER A 295 12.36 15.93 -0.14
CA SER A 295 11.04 15.53 -0.64
C SER A 295 9.89 16.07 0.21
N GLY A 296 10.19 16.74 1.31
CA GLY A 296 9.20 17.34 2.19
C GLY A 296 9.83 17.86 3.47
N ILE A 297 9.00 18.42 4.31
CA ILE A 297 9.36 18.85 5.67
C ILE A 297 8.64 17.97 6.67
N ILE A 298 9.40 17.43 7.61
CA ILE A 298 8.89 16.61 8.72
C ILE A 298 8.92 17.47 9.98
N GLY A 299 7.74 17.76 10.55
CA GLY A 299 7.56 18.51 11.80
C GLY A 299 7.18 17.59 12.96
N GLN A 300 7.36 18.05 14.19
CA GLN A 300 6.91 17.34 15.40
C GLN A 300 5.45 17.68 15.75
N ASN A 301 5.02 18.88 15.34
CA ASN A 301 3.69 19.44 15.56
C ASN A 301 3.29 20.33 14.37
N ILE A 302 2.06 20.86 14.40
CA ILE A 302 1.54 21.70 13.30
C ILE A 302 2.25 23.06 13.23
N ASP A 303 2.77 23.59 14.33
CA ASP A 303 3.48 24.86 14.32
C ASP A 303 4.77 24.76 13.51
N ASP A 304 5.46 23.62 13.58
CA ASP A 304 6.64 23.34 12.74
C ASP A 304 6.27 23.34 11.25
N LEU A 305 5.11 22.76 10.90
CA LEU A 305 4.64 22.70 9.51
C LEU A 305 4.24 24.09 9.00
N ILE A 306 3.61 24.90 9.85
CA ILE A 306 3.23 26.29 9.53
C ILE A 306 4.49 27.13 9.30
N ALA A 307 5.46 27.05 10.20
CA ALA A 307 6.74 27.75 10.06
C ALA A 307 7.53 27.30 8.81
N ALA A 308 7.37 26.04 8.42
CA ALA A 308 8.05 25.47 7.26
C ALA A 308 7.36 25.79 5.91
N ALA A 309 6.09 26.15 5.92
CA ALA A 309 5.34 26.37 4.68
C ALA A 309 6.05 27.35 3.71
N PRO A 310 6.61 28.50 4.13
CA PRO A 310 7.35 29.38 3.22
C PRO A 310 8.62 28.74 2.62
N ILE A 311 9.25 27.81 3.35
CA ILE A 311 10.51 27.17 2.94
C ILE A 311 10.27 26.23 1.76
N VAL A 312 9.11 25.58 1.70
CA VAL A 312 8.73 24.64 0.65
C VAL A 312 8.83 25.26 -0.74
N ARG A 313 8.58 26.56 -0.88
CA ARG A 313 8.69 27.27 -2.16
C ARG A 313 10.06 27.13 -2.82
N ASN A 314 11.10 27.01 -2.02
CA ASN A 314 12.49 26.96 -2.48
C ASN A 314 13.00 25.52 -2.64
N MET A 315 12.17 24.51 -2.39
CA MET A 315 12.56 23.12 -2.55
C MET A 315 12.67 22.74 -4.03
N ASP A 316 13.71 21.99 -4.38
CA ASP A 316 13.89 21.46 -5.74
C ASP A 316 12.88 20.32 -6.00
N ARG A 317 11.82 20.64 -6.74
CA ARG A 317 10.77 19.68 -7.13
C ARG A 317 11.34 18.53 -7.99
N ARG A 318 12.42 18.75 -8.74
CA ARG A 318 13.12 17.69 -9.47
C ARG A 318 13.83 16.73 -8.52
N ALA A 319 14.41 17.24 -7.44
CA ALA A 319 15.00 16.38 -6.41
C ALA A 319 13.93 15.56 -5.66
N CYS A 320 12.78 16.17 -5.38
CA CYS A 320 11.62 15.48 -4.83
C CYS A 320 11.20 14.31 -5.71
N ARG A 321 11.01 14.52 -7.03
CA ARG A 321 10.66 13.47 -7.98
C ARG A 321 11.74 12.39 -8.07
N ARG A 322 13.02 12.75 -8.14
CA ARG A 322 14.13 11.77 -8.16
C ARG A 322 14.11 10.82 -6.96
N GLU A 323 13.70 11.29 -5.77
CA GLU A 323 13.52 10.40 -4.61
C GLU A 323 12.40 9.36 -4.86
N ALA A 324 11.28 9.76 -5.47
CA ALA A 324 10.22 8.82 -5.84
C ALA A 324 10.71 7.81 -6.91
N GLU A 325 11.38 8.27 -7.96
CA GLU A 325 11.92 7.42 -9.03
C GLU A 325 12.88 6.36 -8.49
N ARG A 326 13.78 6.77 -7.60
CA ARG A 326 14.81 5.91 -7.04
C ARG A 326 14.27 4.87 -6.06
N ARG A 327 13.32 5.25 -5.19
CA ARG A 327 12.93 4.45 -4.03
C ARG A 327 11.54 3.84 -4.15
N PHE A 328 10.64 4.50 -4.85
CA PHE A 328 9.20 4.21 -4.86
C PHE A 328 8.64 4.02 -6.27
N SER A 329 9.49 3.73 -7.25
CA SER A 329 9.03 3.31 -8.58
C SER A 329 8.58 1.84 -8.56
N SER A 330 7.64 1.47 -9.45
CA SER A 330 7.26 0.06 -9.64
C SER A 330 8.47 -0.83 -9.89
N ARG A 331 9.49 -0.29 -10.59
CA ARG A 331 10.78 -0.95 -10.82
C ARG A 331 11.54 -1.25 -9.51
N ALA A 332 11.61 -0.29 -8.59
CA ALA A 332 12.27 -0.48 -7.29
C ALA A 332 11.54 -1.53 -6.46
N MET A 333 10.21 -1.47 -6.40
CA MET A 333 9.35 -2.44 -5.70
C MET A 333 9.52 -3.85 -6.26
N ALA A 334 9.42 -4.04 -7.57
CA ALA A 334 9.58 -5.35 -8.19
C ALA A 334 10.97 -5.93 -7.93
N THR A 335 12.03 -5.11 -7.96
CA THR A 335 13.39 -5.55 -7.60
C THR A 335 13.45 -6.07 -6.15
N GLY A 336 12.81 -5.38 -5.22
CA GLY A 336 12.72 -5.83 -3.83
C GLY A 336 11.99 -7.17 -3.70
N TYR A 337 10.85 -7.33 -4.38
CA TYR A 337 10.11 -8.60 -4.34
C TYR A 337 10.85 -9.74 -5.05
N GLU A 338 11.55 -9.50 -6.16
CA GLU A 338 12.38 -10.53 -6.78
C GLU A 338 13.46 -11.08 -5.83
N GLN A 339 14.06 -10.22 -5.00
CA GLN A 339 15.02 -10.65 -3.98
C GLN A 339 14.34 -11.51 -2.90
N VAL A 340 13.16 -11.08 -2.43
CA VAL A 340 12.35 -11.86 -1.48
C VAL A 340 11.97 -13.21 -2.08
N TYR A 341 11.49 -13.26 -3.32
CA TYR A 341 11.10 -14.51 -3.98
C TYR A 341 12.28 -15.48 -4.11
N ARG A 342 13.44 -15.02 -4.60
CA ARG A 342 14.65 -15.86 -4.68
C ARG A 342 15.05 -16.42 -3.33
N ARG A 343 14.96 -15.61 -2.27
CA ARG A 343 15.25 -16.03 -0.91
C ARG A 343 14.31 -17.14 -0.44
N VAL A 344 12.99 -16.93 -0.51
CA VAL A 344 12.01 -17.92 0.00
C VAL A 344 12.00 -19.21 -0.84
N ILE A 345 12.23 -19.12 -2.15
CA ILE A 345 12.39 -20.29 -3.04
C ILE A 345 13.63 -21.11 -2.62
N THR A 346 14.75 -20.44 -2.34
CA THR A 346 15.99 -21.11 -1.93
C THR A 346 15.83 -21.78 -0.56
N GLU A 347 15.21 -21.09 0.41
CA GLU A 347 14.92 -21.62 1.74
C GLU A 347 14.00 -22.84 1.63
N TYR A 348 12.92 -22.76 0.87
CA TYR A 348 11.97 -23.85 0.64
C TYR A 348 12.63 -25.09 0.02
N LYS A 349 13.45 -24.92 -1.02
CA LYS A 349 14.18 -26.04 -1.67
C LYS A 349 15.11 -26.74 -0.69
N ARG A 350 15.78 -25.99 0.18
CA ARG A 350 16.66 -26.57 1.23
C ARG A 350 15.85 -27.38 2.27
N GLU A 351 14.70 -26.86 2.69
CA GLU A 351 13.80 -27.56 3.62
C GLU A 351 13.26 -28.84 3.00
N GLN A 352 12.83 -28.83 1.73
CA GLN A 352 12.37 -30.02 1.03
C GLN A 352 13.47 -31.07 0.89
N LEU A 353 14.69 -30.67 0.57
CA LEU A 353 15.84 -31.57 0.47
C LEU A 353 16.16 -32.20 1.84
N ALA A 354 16.14 -31.42 2.90
CA ALA A 354 16.40 -31.93 4.26
C ALA A 354 15.32 -32.96 4.69
N LEU A 355 14.06 -32.71 4.37
CA LEU A 355 12.97 -33.64 4.61
C LEU A 355 13.13 -34.96 3.83
N ALA A 356 13.47 -34.88 2.54
CA ALA A 356 13.68 -36.05 1.69
C ALA A 356 14.85 -36.92 2.20
N LEU A 357 15.95 -36.29 2.62
CA LEU A 357 17.09 -36.99 3.23
C LEU A 357 16.76 -37.65 4.56
N SER A 358 15.92 -37.01 5.38
CA SER A 358 15.51 -37.56 6.69
C SER A 358 14.49 -38.69 6.57
N SER A 359 13.66 -38.71 5.52
CA SER A 359 12.65 -39.76 5.29
C SER A 359 13.20 -40.99 4.55
N GLY A 360 14.45 -40.99 4.10
CA GLY A 360 15.06 -42.09 3.34
C GLY A 360 14.52 -42.25 1.90
N ASP A 361 13.72 -41.31 1.41
CA ASP A 361 13.15 -41.32 0.07
C ASP A 361 14.17 -40.74 -0.93
N ALA A 362 15.11 -41.59 -1.35
CA ALA A 362 16.27 -41.22 -2.22
C ALA A 362 15.89 -41.00 -3.69
N ARG A 363 14.70 -40.50 -4.00
CA ARG A 363 14.33 -40.09 -5.35
C ARG A 363 14.53 -38.57 -5.53
N ILE A 364 15.77 -38.17 -5.66
CA ILE A 364 16.12 -36.79 -6.06
C ILE A 364 15.98 -36.71 -7.58
N PRO A 365 15.08 -35.89 -8.15
CA PRO A 365 15.21 -35.51 -9.55
C PRO A 365 16.36 -34.49 -9.65
N ILE A 366 17.53 -34.97 -10.05
CA ILE A 366 18.60 -34.10 -10.51
C ILE A 366 18.19 -33.62 -11.91
N SER A 367 17.48 -32.48 -11.98
CA SER A 367 17.38 -31.70 -13.22
C SER A 367 18.31 -30.52 -13.10
N ALA A 368 19.32 -30.57 -13.97
CA ALA A 368 20.34 -29.55 -14.22
C ALA A 368 19.74 -28.20 -14.66
#